data_69ee2bed38e0a360399be2927c29b504
#
_entry.id   69ee2bed38e0a360399be2927c29b504
#
_cell.length_a   1.000
_cell.length_b   1.000
_cell.length_c   1.000
_cell.angle_alpha   90.00
_cell.angle_beta   90.00
_cell.angle_gamma   90.00
#
_symmetry.space_group_name_H-M   'P 1'
#
loop_
_entity.id
_entity.type
_entity.pdbx_description
1 polymer ?
#
loop_
_entity_poly.entity_id
_entity_poly.type
_entity_poly.pdbx_seq_one_letter_code
_entity_poly.pdbx_strand_id
1 'polypeptide(L)'
;MREKWLIGYDLSDNYAQISFLSDKAAEPETLSVLPGAEKYHIPLCLRKRKGFNQWFYGMDALKHKEEGEMVTDLFRLAKKGEPVVIEETGYDPIALLTLYVKRSLSGLSVIGDTDHVEAFMFSCESLDERTVEVLKQVAAGLSLKTKSFFYQSYAESFYQYMVHQPEDIWVRQVLLCDYHSDVMKIYRMECNRRTTPMVVYIEKAERNFFACGDYPEEEEKKQNVFTQMDEKMLAMAQELAEGQMITSVYLIGEGFSEEWMKESLRFLCRNRRVFQGNNLYSKGACYALRERLYPTEISGRYVFLGEDKLKANIGMKVYRQGESSYLALLDAGVSWYDARFQTEVYLEEGNSFDIVLTPLNGKDARYGKVTLTGLPERKTPTRLYIEISMTGENKVRLYVEDLGFGELSPSGYQKWTENFEI
;
A
#
# COMPACT_ATOMS: atom_id res chain seq x y z
N MET A 1 -30.92 8.30 -0.83
CA MET A 1 -29.82 7.38 -1.16
C MET A 1 -29.22 6.88 0.15
N ARG A 2 -28.94 5.58 0.26
CA ARG A 2 -28.25 5.03 1.44
C ARG A 2 -26.79 5.47 1.38
N GLU A 3 -26.20 5.71 2.53
CA GLU A 3 -24.82 6.15 2.69
C GLU A 3 -23.87 5.05 2.23
N LYS A 4 -22.82 5.43 1.50
CA LYS A 4 -21.80 4.52 0.97
C LYS A 4 -20.52 4.71 1.77
N TRP A 5 -19.81 3.61 2.02
CA TRP A 5 -18.65 3.59 2.88
C TRP A 5 -17.38 3.18 2.13
N LEU A 6 -16.34 3.94 2.35
CA LEU A 6 -14.97 3.65 1.92
C LEU A 6 -14.20 3.19 3.15
N ILE A 7 -13.58 2.03 3.08
CA ILE A 7 -12.88 1.40 4.22
C ILE A 7 -11.38 1.41 3.98
N GLY A 8 -10.65 2.07 4.88
CA GLY A 8 -9.19 1.99 4.97
C GLY A 8 -8.80 1.00 6.07
N TYR A 9 -8.11 -0.06 5.69
CA TYR A 9 -7.69 -1.13 6.57
C TYR A 9 -6.16 -1.16 6.64
N ASP A 10 -5.62 -0.66 7.74
CA ASP A 10 -4.19 -0.77 8.05
C ASP A 10 -3.92 -2.17 8.61
N LEU A 11 -3.01 -2.90 7.97
CA LEU A 11 -2.58 -4.24 8.33
C LEU A 11 -1.08 -4.26 8.56
N SER A 12 -0.67 -4.22 9.83
CA SER A 12 0.72 -4.43 10.25
C SER A 12 0.99 -5.89 10.64
N ASP A 13 2.21 -6.21 11.02
CA ASP A 13 2.54 -7.54 11.55
C ASP A 13 1.97 -7.78 12.96
N ASN A 14 1.67 -6.73 13.72
CA ASN A 14 1.26 -6.83 15.13
C ASN A 14 -0.20 -6.44 15.39
N TYR A 15 -0.77 -5.59 14.55
CA TYR A 15 -2.14 -5.09 14.74
C TYR A 15 -2.81 -4.76 13.39
N ALA A 16 -4.11 -4.53 13.46
CA ALA A 16 -4.85 -3.88 12.39
C ALA A 16 -5.56 -2.63 12.92
N GLN A 17 -5.85 -1.67 12.02
CA GLN A 17 -6.70 -0.51 12.27
C GLN A 17 -7.71 -0.36 11.15
N ILE A 18 -8.89 0.14 11.49
CA ILE A 18 -9.97 0.32 10.52
C ILE A 18 -10.43 1.76 10.59
N SER A 19 -10.28 2.47 9.48
CA SER A 19 -10.94 3.76 9.27
C SER A 19 -12.03 3.64 8.22
N PHE A 20 -13.02 4.50 8.31
CA PHE A 20 -14.13 4.54 7.38
C PHE A 20 -14.47 5.99 7.01
N LEU A 21 -14.89 6.19 5.78
CA LEU A 21 -15.25 7.49 5.24
C LEU A 21 -16.57 7.35 4.48
N SER A 22 -17.56 8.13 4.85
CA SER A 22 -18.80 8.20 4.08
C SER A 22 -18.68 9.17 2.91
N ASP A 23 -19.53 9.00 1.91
CA ASP A 23 -19.65 9.91 0.77
C ASP A 23 -20.05 11.34 1.16
N LYS A 24 -20.51 11.55 2.40
CA LYS A 24 -20.95 12.84 2.95
C LYS A 24 -19.98 13.45 3.96
N ALA A 25 -19.04 12.66 4.50
CA ALA A 25 -18.11 13.13 5.51
C ALA A 25 -16.89 13.83 4.87
N ALA A 26 -16.41 14.89 5.50
CA ALA A 26 -15.19 15.57 5.07
C ALA A 26 -13.92 14.77 5.42
N GLU A 27 -13.93 14.11 6.58
CA GLU A 27 -12.78 13.42 7.15
C GLU A 27 -13.11 11.97 7.53
N PRO A 28 -12.14 11.05 7.42
CA PRO A 28 -12.30 9.68 7.89
C PRO A 28 -12.38 9.59 9.41
N GLU A 29 -13.24 8.71 9.88
CA GLU A 29 -13.27 8.28 11.28
C GLU A 29 -12.55 6.93 11.45
N THR A 30 -12.05 6.66 12.66
CA THR A 30 -11.35 5.40 12.97
C THR A 30 -12.11 4.63 14.05
N LEU A 31 -12.27 3.33 13.81
CA LEU A 31 -12.94 2.42 14.74
C LEU A 31 -12.11 2.28 16.02
N SER A 32 -12.67 2.70 17.16
CA SER A 32 -12.07 2.45 18.46
C SER A 32 -12.39 1.04 18.97
N VAL A 33 -11.39 0.35 19.50
CA VAL A 33 -11.55 -0.97 20.16
C VAL A 33 -12.16 -0.88 21.55
N LEU A 34 -12.19 0.32 22.14
CA LEU A 34 -12.82 0.62 23.43
C LEU A 34 -13.73 1.82 23.28
N PRO A 35 -15.04 1.69 23.50
CA PRO A 35 -15.97 2.81 23.42
C PRO A 35 -15.54 3.98 24.30
N GLY A 36 -15.47 5.18 23.72
CA GLY A 36 -15.08 6.41 24.41
C GLY A 36 -13.57 6.58 24.65
N ALA A 37 -12.71 5.74 24.09
CA ALA A 37 -11.25 5.87 24.15
C ALA A 37 -10.65 5.95 22.76
N GLU A 38 -9.53 6.68 22.62
CA GLU A 38 -8.75 6.77 21.36
C GLU A 38 -7.79 5.57 21.24
N LYS A 39 -8.33 4.35 21.29
CA LYS A 39 -7.58 3.11 21.13
C LYS A 39 -8.03 2.40 19.86
N TYR A 40 -7.16 2.38 18.87
CA TYR A 40 -7.50 1.95 17.51
C TYR A 40 -6.84 0.63 17.09
N HIS A 41 -5.81 0.17 17.80
CA HIS A 41 -5.08 -1.05 17.48
C HIS A 41 -5.87 -2.30 17.87
N ILE A 42 -6.22 -3.12 16.88
CA ILE A 42 -6.79 -4.45 17.07
C ILE A 42 -5.62 -5.44 17.00
N PRO A 43 -5.20 -6.09 18.11
CA PRO A 43 -4.06 -7.02 18.07
C PRO A 43 -4.22 -8.10 16.99
N LEU A 44 -3.17 -8.34 16.18
CA LEU A 44 -3.20 -9.31 15.08
C LEU A 44 -2.98 -10.73 15.60
N CYS A 45 -3.94 -11.24 16.33
CA CYS A 45 -3.88 -12.59 16.88
C CYS A 45 -5.25 -13.29 16.85
N LEU A 46 -5.19 -14.62 16.78
CA LEU A 46 -6.32 -15.52 16.91
C LEU A 46 -6.05 -16.50 18.06
N ARG A 47 -7.09 -16.96 18.72
CA ARG A 47 -7.03 -18.07 19.69
C ARG A 47 -8.12 -19.07 19.38
N LYS A 48 -7.72 -20.32 19.15
CA LYS A 48 -8.65 -21.43 18.98
C LYS A 48 -8.98 -22.02 20.35
N ARG A 49 -10.26 -22.12 20.67
CA ARG A 49 -10.72 -22.78 21.90
C ARG A 49 -10.47 -24.27 21.82
N LYS A 50 -9.84 -24.82 22.86
CA LYS A 50 -9.49 -26.24 22.92
C LYS A 50 -10.71 -27.15 22.77
N GLY A 51 -10.63 -28.09 21.83
CA GLY A 51 -11.70 -29.07 21.57
C GLY A 51 -12.95 -28.48 20.87
N PHE A 52 -12.96 -27.20 20.49
CA PHE A 52 -14.11 -26.56 19.84
C PHE A 52 -13.70 -25.84 18.55
N ASN A 53 -14.60 -25.72 17.60
CA ASN A 53 -14.41 -24.89 16.42
C ASN A 53 -14.85 -23.42 16.69
N GLN A 54 -14.32 -22.86 17.78
CA GLN A 54 -14.57 -21.48 18.19
C GLN A 54 -13.24 -20.71 18.21
N TRP A 55 -13.28 -19.51 17.66
CA TRP A 55 -12.12 -18.64 17.55
C TRP A 55 -12.38 -17.30 18.20
N PHE A 56 -11.45 -16.84 19.00
CA PHE A 56 -11.36 -15.47 19.51
C PHE A 56 -10.36 -14.69 18.68
N TYR A 57 -10.50 -13.37 18.59
CA TYR A 57 -9.59 -12.50 17.86
C TYR A 57 -9.26 -11.24 18.66
N GLY A 58 -8.13 -10.60 18.33
CA GLY A 58 -7.72 -9.33 18.90
C GLY A 58 -7.66 -9.36 20.42
N MET A 59 -8.27 -8.36 21.08
CA MET A 59 -8.28 -8.24 22.54
C MET A 59 -8.94 -9.44 23.24
N ASP A 60 -9.96 -10.04 22.62
CA ASP A 60 -10.61 -11.20 23.23
C ASP A 60 -9.71 -12.43 23.18
N ALA A 61 -8.92 -12.61 22.13
CA ALA A 61 -7.91 -13.68 22.08
C ALA A 61 -6.85 -13.53 23.19
N LEU A 62 -6.51 -12.30 23.57
CA LEU A 62 -5.56 -12.03 24.66
C LEU A 62 -6.16 -12.27 26.04
N LYS A 63 -7.47 -12.01 26.25
CA LYS A 63 -8.16 -12.24 27.54
C LYS A 63 -8.35 -13.71 27.87
N HIS A 64 -8.60 -14.56 26.88
CA HIS A 64 -8.93 -15.98 27.05
C HIS A 64 -7.69 -16.89 27.07
N LYS A 65 -6.63 -16.50 27.82
CA LYS A 65 -5.31 -17.18 27.81
C LYS A 65 -5.36 -18.67 28.11
N GLU A 66 -6.25 -19.10 29.01
CA GLU A 66 -6.40 -20.48 29.49
C GLU A 66 -7.25 -21.37 28.55
N GLU A 67 -7.92 -20.79 27.53
CA GLU A 67 -8.96 -21.50 26.80
C GLU A 67 -8.47 -22.21 25.51
N GLY A 68 -7.18 -22.11 25.17
CA GLY A 68 -6.65 -22.78 23.99
C GLY A 68 -5.37 -22.17 23.42
N GLU A 69 -4.99 -22.59 22.21
CA GLU A 69 -3.76 -22.15 21.57
C GLU A 69 -3.92 -20.81 20.87
N MET A 70 -2.91 -19.94 21.01
CA MET A 70 -2.86 -18.63 20.39
C MET A 70 -1.95 -18.65 19.17
N VAL A 71 -2.40 -18.01 18.10
CA VAL A 71 -1.63 -17.77 16.87
C VAL A 71 -1.41 -16.27 16.73
N THR A 72 -0.17 -15.86 16.68
CA THR A 72 0.31 -14.50 16.41
C THR A 72 0.97 -14.44 15.02
N ASP A 73 1.48 -13.28 14.63
CA ASP A 73 2.21 -13.11 13.38
C ASP A 73 1.42 -13.56 12.13
N LEU A 74 0.11 -13.46 12.15
CA LEU A 74 -0.77 -13.98 11.11
C LEU A 74 -0.40 -13.51 9.70
N PHE A 75 0.01 -12.24 9.56
CA PHE A 75 0.39 -11.71 8.26
C PHE A 75 1.72 -12.29 7.76
N ARG A 76 2.71 -12.40 8.64
CA ARG A 76 4.00 -13.04 8.34
C ARG A 76 3.82 -14.52 7.99
N LEU A 77 2.99 -15.25 8.74
CA LEU A 77 2.67 -16.65 8.47
C LEU A 77 1.99 -16.82 7.10
N ALA A 78 1.03 -15.93 6.76
CA ALA A 78 0.38 -15.94 5.44
C ALA A 78 1.37 -15.68 4.30
N LYS A 79 2.33 -14.77 4.48
CA LYS A 79 3.42 -14.53 3.51
C LYS A 79 4.34 -15.75 3.38
N LYS A 80 4.62 -16.45 4.48
CA LYS A 80 5.44 -17.68 4.46
C LYS A 80 4.73 -18.85 3.76
N GLY A 81 3.43 -19.00 3.96
CA GLY A 81 2.59 -19.99 3.28
C GLY A 81 2.68 -21.41 3.82
N GLU A 82 3.38 -21.62 4.94
CA GLU A 82 3.45 -22.93 5.59
C GLU A 82 2.24 -23.17 6.50
N PRO A 83 1.65 -24.37 6.53
CA PRO A 83 0.53 -24.70 7.42
C PRO A 83 0.85 -24.43 8.88
N VAL A 84 -0.09 -23.79 9.59
CA VAL A 84 -0.02 -23.56 11.03
C VAL A 84 -0.66 -24.74 11.76
N VAL A 85 0.10 -25.43 12.59
CA VAL A 85 -0.40 -26.57 13.34
C VAL A 85 -0.97 -26.10 14.66
N ILE A 86 -2.24 -26.42 14.93
CA ILE A 86 -2.96 -26.13 16.18
C ILE A 86 -3.70 -27.42 16.59
N GLU A 87 -3.47 -27.92 17.79
CA GLU A 87 -4.07 -29.17 18.27
C GLU A 87 -3.92 -30.33 17.23
N GLU A 88 -2.72 -30.51 16.70
CA GLU A 88 -2.37 -31.53 15.68
C GLU A 88 -3.07 -31.35 14.31
N THR A 89 -3.84 -30.29 14.14
CA THR A 89 -4.53 -29.98 12.88
C THR A 89 -3.80 -28.86 12.14
N GLY A 90 -3.47 -29.09 10.85
CA GLY A 90 -2.87 -28.08 9.99
C GLY A 90 -3.93 -27.12 9.44
N TYR A 91 -3.68 -25.82 9.60
CA TYR A 91 -4.52 -24.74 9.06
C TYR A 91 -3.77 -23.95 8.01
N ASP A 92 -4.47 -23.56 6.95
CA ASP A 92 -3.96 -22.63 5.95
C ASP A 92 -3.77 -21.23 6.58
N PRO A 93 -2.56 -20.65 6.57
CA PRO A 93 -2.29 -19.36 7.18
C PRO A 93 -3.05 -18.20 6.50
N ILE A 94 -3.36 -18.30 5.21
CA ILE A 94 -4.16 -17.29 4.50
C ILE A 94 -5.62 -17.37 4.96
N ALA A 95 -6.14 -18.58 5.19
CA ALA A 95 -7.48 -18.74 5.75
C ALA A 95 -7.57 -18.21 7.19
N LEU A 96 -6.52 -18.37 8.02
CA LEU A 96 -6.46 -17.78 9.35
C LEU A 96 -6.42 -16.24 9.30
N LEU A 97 -5.60 -15.66 8.43
CA LEU A 97 -5.57 -14.21 8.25
C LEU A 97 -6.92 -13.68 7.74
N THR A 98 -7.54 -14.38 6.79
CA THR A 98 -8.89 -14.06 6.28
C THR A 98 -9.94 -14.10 7.39
N LEU A 99 -9.88 -15.11 8.25
CA LEU A 99 -10.77 -15.22 9.42
C LEU A 99 -10.60 -14.01 10.36
N TYR A 100 -9.34 -13.63 10.65
CA TYR A 100 -9.05 -12.46 11.47
C TYR A 100 -9.63 -11.18 10.86
N VAL A 101 -9.32 -10.89 9.58
CA VAL A 101 -9.83 -9.70 8.88
C VAL A 101 -11.37 -9.70 8.90
N LYS A 102 -12.01 -10.83 8.57
CA LYS A 102 -13.47 -10.96 8.60
C LYS A 102 -14.06 -10.67 10.00
N ARG A 103 -13.40 -11.13 11.05
CA ARG A 103 -13.84 -10.90 12.44
C ARG A 103 -13.63 -9.44 12.85
N SER A 104 -12.50 -8.83 12.49
CA SER A 104 -12.25 -7.42 12.83
C SER A 104 -13.25 -6.47 12.16
N LEU A 105 -13.74 -6.81 10.96
CA LEU A 105 -14.79 -6.04 10.26
C LEU A 105 -16.15 -6.07 10.97
N SER A 106 -16.39 -6.99 11.89
CA SER A 106 -17.63 -6.99 12.69
C SER A 106 -17.79 -5.71 13.53
N GLY A 107 -16.68 -5.04 13.88
CA GLY A 107 -16.69 -3.73 14.54
C GLY A 107 -17.35 -2.62 13.71
N LEU A 108 -17.40 -2.78 12.37
CA LEU A 108 -18.09 -1.83 11.49
C LEU A 108 -19.63 -1.84 11.64
N SER A 109 -20.19 -2.72 12.47
CA SER A 109 -21.62 -2.68 12.82
C SER A 109 -22.07 -1.31 13.37
N VAL A 110 -21.12 -0.48 13.84
CA VAL A 110 -21.39 0.92 14.28
C VAL A 110 -21.84 1.82 13.14
N ILE A 111 -21.43 1.54 11.89
CA ILE A 111 -21.83 2.27 10.70
C ILE A 111 -22.98 1.61 9.94
N GLY A 112 -23.52 0.52 10.47
CA GLY A 112 -24.63 -0.24 9.90
C GLY A 112 -24.21 -1.50 9.16
N ASP A 113 -24.89 -1.80 8.05
CA ASP A 113 -24.64 -3.01 7.29
C ASP A 113 -23.41 -2.84 6.36
N THR A 114 -22.48 -3.78 6.41
CA THR A 114 -21.31 -3.84 5.51
C THR A 114 -21.69 -4.02 4.04
N ASP A 115 -22.95 -4.29 3.75
CA ASP A 115 -23.51 -4.31 2.39
C ASP A 115 -23.35 -2.97 1.63
N HIS A 116 -23.11 -1.88 2.36
CA HIS A 116 -22.92 -0.54 1.80
C HIS A 116 -21.44 -0.14 1.65
N VAL A 117 -20.52 -1.07 1.90
CA VAL A 117 -19.11 -0.84 1.58
C VAL A 117 -18.95 -0.78 0.06
N GLU A 118 -18.56 0.37 -0.45
CA GLU A 118 -18.34 0.62 -1.87
C GLU A 118 -16.95 0.18 -2.32
N ALA A 119 -15.94 0.47 -1.51
CA ALA A 119 -14.55 0.09 -1.76
C ALA A 119 -13.78 -0.16 -0.47
N PHE A 120 -12.71 -0.95 -0.62
CA PHE A 120 -11.85 -1.39 0.47
C PHE A 120 -10.38 -1.25 0.08
N MET A 121 -9.57 -0.60 0.93
CA MET A 121 -8.14 -0.43 0.73
C MET A 121 -7.37 -1.10 1.85
N PHE A 122 -6.53 -2.07 1.50
CA PHE A 122 -5.49 -2.53 2.43
C PHE A 122 -4.29 -1.59 2.37
N SER A 123 -3.87 -1.12 3.55
CA SER A 123 -2.63 -0.37 3.73
C SER A 123 -1.65 -1.22 4.54
N CYS A 124 -0.43 -1.38 4.05
CA CYS A 124 0.62 -2.15 4.73
C CYS A 124 2.00 -1.53 4.46
N GLU A 125 3.01 -2.00 5.15
CA GLU A 125 4.34 -1.40 5.09
C GLU A 125 4.95 -1.40 3.69
N SER A 126 4.88 -2.55 3.00
CA SER A 126 5.41 -2.75 1.65
C SER A 126 4.49 -3.67 0.85
N LEU A 127 4.54 -3.53 -0.48
CA LEU A 127 3.71 -4.26 -1.43
C LEU A 127 4.58 -5.02 -2.43
N ASP A 128 5.33 -6.01 -1.93
CA ASP A 128 6.01 -6.98 -2.79
C ASP A 128 5.04 -7.99 -3.44
N GLU A 129 5.51 -8.79 -4.38
CA GLU A 129 4.71 -9.77 -5.11
C GLU A 129 3.93 -10.70 -4.17
N ARG A 130 4.60 -11.17 -3.11
CA ARG A 130 4.00 -12.10 -2.16
C ARG A 130 2.94 -11.44 -1.29
N THR A 131 3.20 -10.23 -0.84
CA THR A 131 2.23 -9.43 -0.07
C THR A 131 0.97 -9.17 -0.87
N VAL A 132 1.10 -8.70 -2.12
CA VAL A 132 -0.06 -8.45 -2.99
C VAL A 132 -0.85 -9.72 -3.27
N GLU A 133 -0.17 -10.85 -3.50
CA GLU A 133 -0.84 -12.15 -3.72
C GLU A 133 -1.65 -12.60 -2.48
N VAL A 134 -1.05 -12.50 -1.28
CA VAL A 134 -1.75 -12.81 -0.01
C VAL A 134 -2.96 -11.92 0.17
N LEU A 135 -2.82 -10.61 -0.03
CA LEU A 135 -3.92 -9.67 0.14
C LEU A 135 -5.06 -9.91 -0.88
N LYS A 136 -4.75 -10.30 -2.13
CA LYS A 136 -5.74 -10.71 -3.14
C LYS A 136 -6.53 -11.93 -2.67
N GLN A 137 -5.85 -12.94 -2.13
CA GLN A 137 -6.50 -14.15 -1.62
C GLN A 137 -7.36 -13.85 -0.38
N VAL A 138 -6.87 -13.02 0.54
CA VAL A 138 -7.66 -12.54 1.69
C VAL A 138 -8.91 -11.80 1.20
N ALA A 139 -8.78 -10.84 0.28
CA ALA A 139 -9.88 -10.07 -0.28
C ALA A 139 -10.94 -10.99 -0.93
N ALA A 140 -10.51 -12.00 -1.70
CA ALA A 140 -11.41 -13.00 -2.30
C ALA A 140 -12.17 -13.83 -1.24
N GLY A 141 -11.59 -14.05 -0.07
CA GLY A 141 -12.21 -14.78 1.05
C GLY A 141 -13.15 -13.92 1.91
N LEU A 142 -13.15 -12.58 1.77
CA LEU A 142 -14.05 -11.70 2.50
C LEU A 142 -15.48 -11.79 1.94
N SER A 143 -16.46 -11.78 2.84
CA SER A 143 -17.89 -11.85 2.49
C SER A 143 -18.49 -10.45 2.24
N LEU A 144 -17.71 -9.52 1.69
CA LEU A 144 -18.20 -8.19 1.33
C LEU A 144 -18.85 -8.23 -0.06
N LYS A 145 -19.89 -7.42 -0.26
CA LYS A 145 -20.56 -7.29 -1.56
C LYS A 145 -19.70 -6.54 -2.58
N THR A 146 -18.87 -5.59 -2.10
CA THR A 146 -17.95 -4.90 -3.00
C THR A 146 -16.95 -5.84 -3.64
N LYS A 147 -16.57 -5.53 -4.86
CA LYS A 147 -15.45 -6.17 -5.58
C LYS A 147 -14.29 -5.18 -5.79
N SER A 148 -14.42 -3.96 -5.29
CA SER A 148 -13.42 -2.89 -5.41
C SER A 148 -12.45 -2.96 -4.24
N PHE A 149 -11.46 -3.85 -4.35
CA PHE A 149 -10.35 -3.99 -3.42
C PHE A 149 -9.09 -3.36 -3.99
N PHE A 150 -8.42 -2.57 -3.18
CA PHE A 150 -7.19 -1.86 -3.53
C PHE A 150 -6.11 -2.09 -2.48
N TYR A 151 -4.89 -1.75 -2.85
CA TYR A 151 -3.70 -1.94 -2.01
C TYR A 151 -2.86 -0.67 -2.03
N GLN A 152 -2.22 -0.35 -0.90
CA GLN A 152 -1.45 0.88 -0.73
C GLN A 152 -0.33 0.68 0.29
N SER A 153 0.85 1.25 0.01
CA SER A 153 1.95 1.26 0.97
C SER A 153 1.74 2.31 2.07
N TYR A 154 2.43 2.16 3.20
CA TYR A 154 2.43 3.17 4.26
C TYR A 154 2.94 4.52 3.77
N ALA A 155 3.94 4.54 2.91
CA ALA A 155 4.43 5.76 2.30
C ALA A 155 3.35 6.47 1.46
N GLU A 156 2.59 5.72 0.65
CA GLU A 156 1.47 6.28 -0.10
C GLU A 156 0.33 6.73 0.81
N SER A 157 0.05 5.97 1.89
CA SER A 157 -0.96 6.36 2.90
C SER A 157 -0.57 7.64 3.61
N PHE A 158 0.70 7.81 3.94
CA PHE A 158 1.21 9.05 4.50
C PHE A 158 1.08 10.22 3.52
N TYR A 159 1.46 10.01 2.25
CA TYR A 159 1.23 11.02 1.20
C TYR A 159 -0.24 11.41 1.10
N GLN A 160 -1.13 10.44 0.97
CA GLN A 160 -2.58 10.69 0.83
C GLN A 160 -3.16 11.40 2.05
N TYR A 161 -2.71 11.05 3.25
CA TYR A 161 -3.10 11.77 4.45
C TYR A 161 -2.66 13.24 4.39
N MET A 162 -1.39 13.49 4.02
CA MET A 162 -0.82 14.84 4.05
C MET A 162 -1.41 15.79 3.02
N VAL A 163 -1.69 15.33 1.79
CA VAL A 163 -2.24 16.22 0.75
C VAL A 163 -3.68 16.66 1.04
N HIS A 164 -4.36 15.98 1.97
CA HIS A 164 -5.68 16.35 2.47
C HIS A 164 -5.63 17.22 3.74
N GLN A 165 -4.44 17.54 4.24
CA GLN A 165 -4.25 18.46 5.34
C GLN A 165 -4.07 19.90 4.84
N PRO A 166 -4.27 20.92 5.70
CA PRO A 166 -3.97 22.32 5.35
C PRO A 166 -2.54 22.48 4.83
N GLU A 167 -2.38 23.20 3.71
CA GLU A 167 -1.07 23.32 3.04
C GLU A 167 0.03 23.92 3.94
N ASP A 168 -0.34 24.75 4.90
CA ASP A 168 0.60 25.44 5.81
C ASP A 168 1.36 24.49 6.74
N ILE A 169 0.88 23.25 6.95
CA ILE A 169 1.58 22.25 7.76
C ILE A 169 2.52 21.35 6.97
N TRP A 170 2.55 21.47 5.63
CA TRP A 170 3.44 20.69 4.76
C TRP A 170 4.03 21.51 3.59
N VAL A 171 4.21 22.82 3.81
CA VAL A 171 4.86 23.74 2.83
C VAL A 171 6.30 23.31 2.50
N ARG A 172 6.99 22.77 3.48
CA ARG A 172 8.37 22.23 3.40
C ARG A 172 8.33 20.73 3.64
N GLN A 173 9.43 20.16 4.08
CA GLN A 173 9.49 18.75 4.44
C GLN A 173 8.60 18.43 5.64
N VAL A 174 8.05 17.22 5.63
CA VAL A 174 7.33 16.62 6.75
C VAL A 174 8.06 15.35 7.17
N LEU A 175 8.29 15.19 8.47
CA LEU A 175 8.80 13.96 9.05
C LEU A 175 7.64 13.17 9.67
N LEU A 176 7.65 11.86 9.43
CA LEU A 176 6.84 10.90 10.16
C LEU A 176 7.79 9.94 10.86
N CYS A 177 7.73 9.88 12.17
CA CYS A 177 8.43 8.91 13.01
C CYS A 177 7.41 7.87 13.46
N ASP A 178 7.61 6.64 13.04
CA ASP A 178 6.74 5.50 13.34
C ASP A 178 7.53 4.52 14.20
N TYR A 179 7.15 4.42 15.49
CA TYR A 179 7.90 3.68 16.49
C TYR A 179 7.10 2.49 17.03
N HIS A 180 7.51 1.30 16.60
CA HIS A 180 6.97 0.03 17.03
C HIS A 180 8.07 -0.95 17.39
N SER A 181 7.79 -1.81 18.37
CA SER A 181 8.74 -2.81 18.87
C SER A 181 10.07 -2.18 19.29
N ASP A 182 11.15 -2.42 18.58
CA ASP A 182 12.50 -1.89 18.80
C ASP A 182 13.04 -1.09 17.60
N VAL A 183 12.16 -0.68 16.70
CA VAL A 183 12.51 0.01 15.45
C VAL A 183 11.77 1.34 15.34
N MET A 184 12.50 2.37 14.99
CA MET A 184 12.00 3.69 14.58
C MET A 184 12.08 3.77 13.06
N LYS A 185 10.94 3.77 12.38
CA LYS A 185 10.85 4.05 10.94
C LYS A 185 10.63 5.53 10.74
N ILE A 186 11.40 6.11 9.82
CA ILE A 186 11.39 7.54 9.55
C ILE A 186 11.02 7.72 8.09
N TYR A 187 9.95 8.44 7.84
CA TYR A 187 9.53 8.84 6.50
C TYR A 187 9.72 10.35 6.37
N ARG A 188 10.42 10.77 5.33
CA ARG A 188 10.63 12.18 4.99
C ARG A 188 9.90 12.49 3.70
N MET A 189 8.79 13.20 3.80
CA MET A 189 8.01 13.64 2.64
C MET A 189 8.49 14.99 2.14
N GLU A 190 8.66 15.11 0.83
CA GLU A 190 8.99 16.35 0.14
C GLU A 190 8.14 16.49 -1.13
N CYS A 191 7.77 17.74 -1.47
CA CYS A 191 7.00 18.08 -2.65
C CYS A 191 7.81 18.97 -3.60
N ASN A 192 8.09 18.48 -4.80
CA ASN A 192 8.63 19.30 -5.87
C ASN A 192 7.50 20.14 -6.51
N ARG A 193 7.42 21.40 -6.13
CA ARG A 193 6.39 22.34 -6.58
C ARG A 193 6.71 23.01 -7.92
N ARG A 194 7.82 22.63 -8.60
CA ARG A 194 8.26 23.21 -9.87
C ARG A 194 7.74 22.46 -11.09
N THR A 195 7.13 21.31 -10.89
CA THR A 195 6.55 20.47 -11.94
C THR A 195 5.02 20.58 -11.97
N THR A 196 4.41 20.23 -13.11
CA THR A 196 2.97 20.13 -13.27
C THR A 196 2.64 18.77 -13.90
N PRO A 197 2.01 17.85 -13.16
CA PRO A 197 1.66 17.92 -11.76
C PRO A 197 2.86 18.03 -10.81
N MET A 198 2.62 18.50 -9.56
CA MET A 198 3.66 18.54 -8.54
C MET A 198 4.00 17.12 -8.08
N VAL A 199 5.29 16.81 -7.97
CA VAL A 199 5.76 15.47 -7.60
C VAL A 199 6.06 15.41 -6.12
N VAL A 200 5.44 14.43 -5.45
CA VAL A 200 5.71 14.11 -4.04
C VAL A 200 6.49 12.81 -3.98
N TYR A 201 7.54 12.81 -3.18
CA TYR A 201 8.34 11.63 -2.88
C TYR A 201 8.59 11.52 -1.38
N ILE A 202 8.81 10.29 -0.93
CA ILE A 202 9.05 9.96 0.46
C ILE A 202 10.29 9.10 0.52
N GLU A 203 11.28 9.57 1.27
CA GLU A 203 12.45 8.79 1.65
C GLU A 203 12.14 8.04 2.93
N LYS A 204 12.52 6.75 2.99
CA LYS A 204 12.36 5.88 4.15
C LYS A 204 13.72 5.55 4.74
N ALA A 205 13.82 5.62 6.06
CA ALA A 205 14.96 5.15 6.83
C ALA A 205 14.49 4.39 8.06
N GLU A 206 15.32 3.46 8.54
CA GLU A 206 15.05 2.70 9.76
C GLU A 206 16.21 2.87 10.74
N ARG A 207 15.89 2.93 12.02
CA ARG A 207 16.87 3.02 13.10
C ARG A 207 16.46 2.07 14.24
N ASN A 208 17.38 1.27 14.72
CA ASN A 208 17.16 0.52 15.94
C ASN A 208 16.95 1.48 17.10
N PHE A 209 15.94 1.22 17.90
CA PHE A 209 15.60 2.02 19.06
C PHE A 209 15.47 1.14 20.31
N PHE A 210 14.74 1.53 21.33
CA PHE A 210 14.49 0.73 22.51
C PHE A 210 13.27 -0.17 22.28
N ALA A 211 13.19 -1.30 22.98
CA ALA A 211 12.01 -2.15 22.92
C ALA A 211 10.81 -1.45 23.59
N CYS A 212 9.69 -1.34 22.86
CA CYS A 212 8.47 -0.76 23.37
C CYS A 212 7.79 -1.69 24.38
N GLY A 213 7.32 -1.12 25.51
CA GLY A 213 6.51 -1.85 26.48
C GLY A 213 7.28 -2.77 27.44
N ASP A 214 8.55 -3.03 27.19
CA ASP A 214 9.43 -3.83 28.04
C ASP A 214 10.25 -2.91 28.98
N TYR A 215 9.55 -2.22 29.88
CA TYR A 215 10.16 -1.28 30.80
C TYR A 215 10.28 -1.89 32.20
N PRO A 216 11.35 -1.56 32.94
CA PRO A 216 11.49 -2.00 34.34
C PRO A 216 10.30 -1.56 35.22
N GLU A 217 9.84 -2.41 36.11
CA GLU A 217 8.78 -2.09 37.06
C GLU A 217 9.24 -1.06 38.12
N GLU A 218 10.55 -1.03 38.40
CA GLU A 218 11.15 -0.10 39.36
C GLU A 218 11.22 1.30 38.73
N GLU A 219 10.55 2.27 39.32
CA GLU A 219 10.35 3.61 38.77
C GLU A 219 11.68 4.32 38.45
N GLU A 220 12.69 4.21 39.31
CA GLU A 220 14.00 4.80 39.08
C GLU A 220 14.70 4.22 37.85
N LYS A 221 14.63 2.91 37.63
CA LYS A 221 15.20 2.25 36.46
C LYS A 221 14.42 2.59 35.19
N LYS A 222 13.06 2.63 35.27
CA LYS A 222 12.20 3.07 34.19
C LYS A 222 12.55 4.50 33.76
N GLN A 223 12.71 5.41 34.71
CA GLN A 223 13.08 6.80 34.42
C GLN A 223 14.48 6.92 33.80
N ASN A 224 15.43 6.06 34.19
CA ASN A 224 16.76 6.01 33.54
C ASN A 224 16.67 5.55 32.08
N VAL A 225 15.84 4.55 31.77
CA VAL A 225 15.58 4.10 30.39
C VAL A 225 14.93 5.24 29.60
N PHE A 226 13.93 5.91 30.15
CA PHE A 226 13.25 7.03 29.50
C PHE A 226 14.20 8.20 29.22
N THR A 227 15.14 8.48 30.12
CA THR A 227 16.17 9.50 29.87
C THR A 227 17.07 9.12 28.69
N GLN A 228 17.51 7.86 28.62
CA GLN A 228 18.31 7.37 27.50
C GLN A 228 17.54 7.37 26.16
N MET A 229 16.25 7.04 26.20
CA MET A 229 15.36 7.13 25.02
C MET A 229 15.25 8.57 24.52
N ASP A 230 15.05 9.54 25.44
CA ASP A 230 14.94 10.97 25.10
C ASP A 230 16.25 11.53 24.54
N GLU A 231 17.40 11.18 25.13
CA GLU A 231 18.72 11.56 24.63
C GLU A 231 18.96 11.00 23.21
N LYS A 232 18.67 9.73 22.98
CA LYS A 232 18.81 9.10 21.66
C LYS A 232 17.88 9.72 20.64
N MET A 233 16.62 9.99 21.00
CA MET A 233 15.65 10.67 20.13
C MET A 233 16.08 12.11 19.83
N LEU A 234 16.63 12.82 20.81
CA LEU A 234 17.15 14.18 20.61
C LEU A 234 18.30 14.18 19.59
N ALA A 235 19.28 13.28 19.76
CA ALA A 235 20.40 13.17 18.82
C ALA A 235 19.91 12.85 17.39
N MET A 236 18.98 11.91 17.25
CA MET A 236 18.37 11.57 15.96
C MET A 236 17.57 12.74 15.37
N ALA A 237 16.80 13.46 16.18
CA ALA A 237 16.05 14.62 15.72
C ALA A 237 16.96 15.77 15.25
N GLN A 238 18.10 15.96 15.90
CA GLN A 238 19.13 16.93 15.49
C GLN A 238 19.74 16.54 14.14
N GLU A 239 20.15 15.28 13.97
CA GLU A 239 20.65 14.74 12.69
C GLU A 239 19.65 14.94 11.56
N LEU A 240 18.38 14.57 11.77
CA LEU A 240 17.32 14.68 10.77
C LEU A 240 16.98 16.13 10.39
N ALA A 241 17.22 17.07 11.31
CA ALA A 241 16.92 18.48 11.11
C ALA A 241 18.12 19.27 10.57
N GLU A 242 19.32 18.69 10.54
CA GLU A 242 20.53 19.38 10.10
C GLU A 242 20.43 19.78 8.61
N GLY A 243 20.54 21.09 8.34
CA GLY A 243 20.41 21.65 6.99
C GLY A 243 19.04 21.50 6.33
N GLN A 244 18.02 21.03 7.07
CA GLN A 244 16.68 20.75 6.54
C GLN A 244 15.65 21.76 7.03
N MET A 245 14.69 22.06 6.16
CA MET A 245 13.54 22.90 6.49
C MET A 245 12.30 22.04 6.71
N ILE A 246 12.06 21.64 7.95
CA ILE A 246 10.94 20.79 8.33
C ILE A 246 9.80 21.66 8.85
N THR A 247 8.59 21.51 8.29
CA THR A 247 7.38 22.23 8.71
C THR A 247 6.70 21.51 9.85
N SER A 248 6.53 20.19 9.74
CA SER A 248 5.84 19.40 10.76
C SER A 248 6.49 18.04 10.98
N VAL A 249 6.23 17.48 12.16
CA VAL A 249 6.66 16.15 12.57
C VAL A 249 5.45 15.39 13.09
N TYR A 250 5.25 14.19 12.60
CA TYR A 250 4.23 13.26 13.08
C TYR A 250 4.90 12.14 13.87
N LEU A 251 4.39 11.88 15.06
CA LEU A 251 4.84 10.82 15.96
C LEU A 251 3.72 9.80 16.04
N ILE A 252 3.93 8.60 15.51
CA ILE A 252 2.96 7.52 15.55
C ILE A 252 3.58 6.23 16.07
N GLY A 253 2.74 5.31 16.52
CA GLY A 253 3.17 4.02 17.02
C GLY A 253 3.11 3.91 18.54
N GLU A 254 3.14 2.66 19.01
CA GLU A 254 2.98 2.33 20.43
C GLU A 254 4.13 2.85 21.31
N GLY A 255 5.31 3.01 20.72
CA GLY A 255 6.49 3.50 21.43
C GLY A 255 6.38 4.95 21.90
N PHE A 256 5.44 5.73 21.37
CA PHE A 256 5.12 7.08 21.83
C PHE A 256 3.94 7.15 22.81
N SER A 257 3.43 6.02 23.29
CA SER A 257 2.31 6.00 24.24
C SER A 257 2.69 6.42 25.65
N GLU A 258 3.97 6.31 26.01
CA GLU A 258 4.52 6.71 27.31
C GLU A 258 5.13 8.12 27.27
N GLU A 259 5.11 8.83 28.39
CA GLU A 259 5.60 10.22 28.48
C GLU A 259 7.14 10.30 28.74
N TRP A 260 7.93 9.73 27.86
CA TRP A 260 9.39 9.73 27.98
C TRP A 260 10.07 10.90 27.25
N MET A 261 9.43 11.50 26.23
CA MET A 261 9.97 12.60 25.45
C MET A 261 9.91 13.93 26.23
N LYS A 262 11.06 14.52 26.51
CA LYS A 262 11.18 15.82 27.18
C LYS A 262 12.00 16.81 26.34
N GLU A 263 13.31 16.61 26.29
CA GLU A 263 14.20 17.50 25.55
C GLU A 263 14.08 17.29 24.03
N SER A 264 13.89 16.05 23.59
CA SER A 264 13.63 15.75 22.18
C SER A 264 12.33 16.41 21.69
N LEU A 265 11.25 16.34 22.47
CA LEU A 265 9.99 17.01 22.12
C LEU A 265 10.14 18.52 22.10
N ARG A 266 10.82 19.09 23.10
CA ARG A 266 11.14 20.53 23.14
C ARG A 266 11.94 20.97 21.91
N PHE A 267 12.91 20.17 21.48
CA PHE A 267 13.68 20.44 20.26
C PHE A 267 12.81 20.34 19.01
N LEU A 268 12.00 19.29 18.88
CA LEU A 268 11.10 19.10 17.73
C LEU A 268 10.08 20.23 17.59
N CYS A 269 9.56 20.75 18.70
CA CYS A 269 8.61 21.87 18.72
C CYS A 269 9.21 23.24 18.38
N ARG A 270 10.55 23.35 18.25
CA ARG A 270 11.18 24.63 17.87
C ARG A 270 10.91 24.94 16.39
N ASN A 271 10.03 25.91 16.13
CA ASN A 271 9.64 26.35 14.78
C ASN A 271 9.02 25.26 13.89
N ARG A 272 8.48 24.19 14.49
CA ARG A 272 7.79 23.09 13.81
C ARG A 272 6.50 22.77 14.54
N ARG A 273 5.54 22.21 13.83
CA ARG A 273 4.35 21.63 14.44
C ARG A 273 4.59 20.15 14.68
N VAL A 274 4.31 19.69 15.88
CA VAL A 274 4.43 18.27 16.25
C VAL A 274 3.03 17.72 16.51
N PHE A 275 2.72 16.62 15.86
CA PHE A 275 1.45 15.92 15.98
C PHE A 275 1.73 14.51 16.50
N GLN A 276 0.90 14.06 17.42
CA GLN A 276 0.90 12.67 17.89
C GLN A 276 -0.44 12.03 17.56
N GLY A 277 -0.42 10.81 17.04
CA GLY A 277 -1.63 10.07 16.68
C GLY A 277 -1.29 8.67 16.21
N ASN A 278 -2.30 7.82 16.03
CA ASN A 278 -2.07 6.40 15.72
C ASN A 278 -2.93 5.86 14.58
N ASN A 279 -3.55 6.72 13.77
CA ASN A 279 -4.50 6.26 12.74
C ASN A 279 -4.24 6.88 11.36
N LEU A 280 -3.03 7.37 11.14
CA LEU A 280 -2.64 8.07 9.93
C LEU A 280 -2.77 7.19 8.68
N TYR A 281 -2.28 5.93 8.74
CA TYR A 281 -2.26 5.03 7.58
C TYR A 281 -3.66 4.61 7.14
N SER A 282 -4.51 4.20 8.07
CA SER A 282 -5.88 3.81 7.75
C SER A 282 -6.73 4.99 7.24
N LYS A 283 -6.52 6.21 7.78
CA LYS A 283 -7.16 7.43 7.26
C LYS A 283 -6.63 7.81 5.88
N GLY A 284 -5.33 7.73 5.65
CA GLY A 284 -4.71 7.94 4.34
C GLY A 284 -5.26 6.99 3.27
N ALA A 285 -5.53 5.74 3.64
CA ALA A 285 -6.18 4.76 2.77
C ALA A 285 -7.62 5.17 2.40
N CYS A 286 -8.39 5.73 3.34
CA CYS A 286 -9.73 6.27 3.04
C CYS A 286 -9.68 7.46 2.07
N TYR A 287 -8.73 8.38 2.26
CA TYR A 287 -8.54 9.51 1.34
C TYR A 287 -8.15 9.04 -0.06
N ALA A 288 -7.25 8.05 -0.16
CA ALA A 288 -6.88 7.45 -1.45
C ALA A 288 -8.07 6.83 -2.18
N LEU A 289 -8.95 6.11 -1.47
CA LEU A 289 -10.18 5.56 -2.04
C LEU A 289 -11.09 6.67 -2.56
N ARG A 290 -11.25 7.75 -1.80
CA ARG A 290 -12.07 8.89 -2.23
C ARG A 290 -11.52 9.51 -3.51
N GLU A 291 -10.22 9.79 -3.58
CA GLU A 291 -9.62 10.37 -4.78
C GLU A 291 -9.67 9.41 -5.98
N ARG A 292 -9.60 8.11 -5.76
CA ARG A 292 -9.69 7.10 -6.83
C ARG A 292 -11.10 6.96 -7.40
N LEU A 293 -12.14 7.03 -6.57
CA LEU A 293 -13.53 6.86 -7.00
C LEU A 293 -14.22 8.19 -7.34
N TYR A 294 -13.83 9.25 -6.68
CA TYR A 294 -14.41 10.60 -6.78
C TYR A 294 -13.28 11.64 -6.89
N PRO A 295 -12.54 11.65 -8.02
CA PRO A 295 -11.38 12.52 -8.19
C PRO A 295 -11.70 13.98 -7.92
N THR A 296 -10.88 14.63 -7.09
CA THR A 296 -10.92 16.06 -6.83
C THR A 296 -9.77 16.78 -7.54
N GLU A 297 -9.63 18.09 -7.33
CA GLU A 297 -8.47 18.85 -7.84
C GLU A 297 -7.13 18.33 -7.29
N ILE A 298 -7.15 17.65 -6.12
CA ILE A 298 -5.95 17.08 -5.48
C ILE A 298 -5.34 16.00 -6.36
N SER A 299 -6.14 15.09 -6.92
CA SER A 299 -5.67 13.96 -7.73
C SER A 299 -4.98 14.39 -9.03
N GLY A 300 -5.37 15.56 -9.59
CA GLY A 300 -4.71 16.13 -10.77
C GLY A 300 -3.52 17.03 -10.44
N ARG A 301 -3.45 17.55 -9.20
CA ARG A 301 -2.44 18.52 -8.77
C ARG A 301 -1.14 17.86 -8.29
N TYR A 302 -1.23 16.69 -7.68
CA TYR A 302 -0.10 15.98 -7.10
C TYR A 302 0.05 14.56 -7.65
N VAL A 303 1.29 14.11 -7.84
CA VAL A 303 1.64 12.74 -8.19
C VAL A 303 2.64 12.20 -7.19
N PHE A 304 2.37 11.02 -6.64
CA PHE A 304 3.26 10.30 -5.75
C PHE A 304 4.12 9.29 -6.53
N LEU A 305 5.44 9.34 -6.32
CA LEU A 305 6.41 8.41 -6.92
C LEU A 305 7.06 7.54 -5.82
N GLY A 306 6.27 6.60 -5.28
CA GLY A 306 6.73 5.61 -4.31
C GLY A 306 7.56 4.47 -4.92
N GLU A 307 8.02 3.55 -4.07
CA GLU A 307 8.82 2.38 -4.50
C GLU A 307 7.99 1.42 -5.34
N ASP A 308 6.72 1.27 -5.04
CA ASP A 308 5.74 0.43 -5.72
C ASP A 308 5.20 1.01 -7.04
N LYS A 309 5.67 2.20 -7.44
CA LYS A 309 5.22 2.87 -8.67
C LYS A 309 6.15 2.57 -9.83
N LEU A 310 5.56 2.41 -11.01
CA LEU A 310 6.28 2.26 -12.26
C LEU A 310 7.18 3.49 -12.53
N LYS A 311 8.48 3.27 -12.72
CA LYS A 311 9.49 4.32 -12.87
C LYS A 311 9.73 4.73 -14.33
N ALA A 312 9.05 4.11 -15.29
CA ALA A 312 9.19 4.38 -16.71
C ALA A 312 7.83 4.33 -17.41
N ASN A 313 7.65 5.13 -18.44
CA ASN A 313 6.58 4.93 -19.39
C ASN A 313 6.95 3.79 -20.33
N ILE A 314 6.00 2.91 -20.64
CA ILE A 314 6.14 1.83 -21.60
C ILE A 314 5.14 2.06 -22.72
N GLY A 315 5.60 2.02 -23.95
CA GLY A 315 4.74 2.21 -25.11
C GLY A 315 5.35 1.67 -26.40
N MET A 316 4.71 1.95 -27.49
CA MET A 316 5.16 1.56 -28.84
C MET A 316 4.92 2.66 -29.86
N LYS A 317 5.74 2.68 -30.91
CA LYS A 317 5.47 3.53 -32.08
C LYS A 317 4.39 2.87 -32.93
N VAL A 318 3.40 3.65 -33.31
CA VAL A 318 2.31 3.24 -34.18
C VAL A 318 2.09 4.28 -35.27
N TYR A 319 1.45 3.87 -36.34
CA TYR A 319 0.99 4.80 -37.38
C TYR A 319 -0.52 4.97 -37.25
N ARG A 320 -0.97 6.20 -37.15
CA ARG A 320 -2.39 6.57 -37.15
C ARG A 320 -2.64 7.53 -38.32
N GLN A 321 -3.52 7.13 -39.23
CA GLN A 321 -3.84 7.93 -40.41
C GLN A 321 -2.62 8.35 -41.23
N GLY A 322 -1.59 7.49 -41.30
CA GLY A 322 -0.36 7.74 -42.05
C GLY A 322 0.70 8.54 -41.27
N GLU A 323 0.42 8.99 -40.05
CA GLU A 323 1.39 9.73 -39.23
C GLU A 323 1.95 8.85 -38.11
N SER A 324 3.24 9.02 -37.81
CA SER A 324 3.88 8.34 -36.68
C SER A 324 3.36 8.92 -35.39
N SER A 325 2.92 8.04 -34.46
CA SER A 325 2.37 8.37 -33.16
C SER A 325 2.93 7.44 -32.09
N TYR A 326 2.85 7.86 -30.85
CA TYR A 326 3.21 7.03 -29.70
C TYR A 326 1.93 6.49 -29.04
N LEU A 327 1.87 5.17 -28.86
CA LEU A 327 0.83 4.51 -28.11
C LEU A 327 1.38 4.18 -26.72
N ALA A 328 0.88 4.87 -25.68
CA ALA A 328 1.18 4.52 -24.30
C ALA A 328 0.51 3.19 -23.96
N LEU A 329 1.27 2.27 -23.39
CA LEU A 329 0.80 0.97 -22.91
C LEU A 329 0.72 0.96 -21.39
N LEU A 330 1.76 1.43 -20.69
CA LEU A 330 1.76 1.62 -19.25
C LEU A 330 2.38 2.97 -18.91
N ASP A 331 1.71 3.72 -18.06
CA ASP A 331 2.19 5.04 -17.64
C ASP A 331 2.99 4.93 -16.33
N ALA A 332 4.08 5.70 -16.26
CA ALA A 332 4.84 5.87 -15.03
C ALA A 332 3.97 6.47 -13.92
N GLY A 333 4.25 6.08 -12.66
CA GLY A 333 3.48 6.52 -11.50
C GLY A 333 2.28 5.62 -11.16
N VAL A 334 1.91 4.69 -12.05
CA VAL A 334 0.91 3.66 -11.72
C VAL A 334 1.55 2.60 -10.84
N SER A 335 0.81 2.06 -9.87
CA SER A 335 1.27 0.95 -9.04
C SER A 335 1.48 -0.30 -9.89
N TRP A 336 2.60 -1.00 -9.69
CA TRP A 336 2.93 -2.18 -10.51
C TRP A 336 1.81 -3.25 -10.48
N TYR A 337 1.14 -3.44 -9.37
CA TYR A 337 0.07 -4.42 -9.21
C TYR A 337 -1.28 -4.01 -9.85
N ASP A 338 -1.42 -2.74 -10.25
CA ASP A 338 -2.56 -2.19 -11.02
C ASP A 338 -2.20 -1.96 -12.50
N ALA A 339 -0.91 -1.96 -12.84
CA ALA A 339 -0.42 -1.64 -14.17
C ALA A 339 -0.77 -2.73 -15.18
N ARG A 340 -1.81 -2.47 -15.99
CA ARG A 340 -2.30 -3.38 -17.02
C ARG A 340 -2.96 -2.59 -18.14
N PHE A 341 -2.70 -3.00 -19.38
CA PHE A 341 -3.33 -2.42 -20.57
C PHE A 341 -3.59 -3.50 -21.62
N GLN A 342 -4.65 -3.34 -22.39
CA GLN A 342 -5.03 -4.23 -23.48
C GLN A 342 -5.41 -3.41 -24.70
N THR A 343 -4.97 -3.85 -25.88
CA THR A 343 -5.30 -3.19 -27.14
C THR A 343 -5.20 -4.14 -28.31
N GLU A 344 -5.78 -3.75 -29.42
CA GLU A 344 -5.57 -4.40 -30.73
C GLU A 344 -4.79 -3.45 -31.63
N VAL A 345 -3.81 -4.00 -32.34
CA VAL A 345 -2.99 -3.28 -33.33
C VAL A 345 -2.89 -4.09 -34.61
N TYR A 346 -2.54 -3.41 -35.71
CA TYR A 346 -2.26 -4.06 -36.98
C TYR A 346 -0.76 -4.02 -37.26
N LEU A 347 -0.15 -5.19 -37.42
CA LEU A 347 1.21 -5.33 -37.93
C LEU A 347 1.15 -5.34 -39.45
N GLU A 348 1.64 -4.27 -40.08
CA GLU A 348 1.57 -4.08 -41.53
C GLU A 348 2.46 -5.06 -42.26
N GLU A 349 3.71 -5.22 -41.82
CA GLU A 349 4.73 -6.06 -42.45
C GLU A 349 5.65 -6.73 -41.40
N GLY A 350 6.23 -7.86 -41.79
CA GLY A 350 7.20 -8.58 -40.95
C GLY A 350 6.60 -9.38 -39.77
N ASN A 351 7.45 -9.67 -38.83
CA ASN A 351 7.09 -10.50 -37.68
C ASN A 351 7.61 -9.92 -36.34
N SER A 352 7.82 -8.61 -36.27
CA SER A 352 8.33 -7.98 -35.07
C SER A 352 7.91 -6.52 -34.94
N PHE A 353 7.91 -6.02 -33.70
CA PHE A 353 7.67 -4.62 -33.36
C PHE A 353 8.54 -4.20 -32.18
N ASP A 354 8.67 -2.89 -31.97
CA ASP A 354 9.51 -2.34 -30.91
C ASP A 354 8.66 -1.81 -29.76
N ILE A 355 9.06 -2.14 -28.54
CA ILE A 355 8.59 -1.53 -27.29
C ILE A 355 9.60 -0.47 -26.86
N VAL A 356 9.09 0.68 -26.44
CA VAL A 356 9.88 1.84 -26.00
C VAL A 356 9.69 2.00 -24.50
N LEU A 357 10.79 1.97 -23.75
CA LEU A 357 10.82 2.29 -22.33
C LEU A 357 11.45 3.66 -22.14
N THR A 358 10.69 4.58 -21.55
CA THR A 358 11.14 5.96 -21.27
C THR A 358 11.21 6.18 -19.76
N PRO A 359 12.42 6.09 -19.15
CA PRO A 359 12.58 6.28 -17.72
C PRO A 359 12.27 7.71 -17.27
N LEU A 360 11.69 7.88 -16.07
CA LEU A 360 11.42 9.20 -15.48
C LEU A 360 12.68 9.93 -14.97
N ASN A 361 13.79 9.24 -14.83
CA ASN A 361 15.04 9.79 -14.29
C ASN A 361 15.89 10.56 -15.30
N GLY A 362 15.35 10.87 -16.47
CA GLY A 362 16.03 11.62 -17.53
C GLY A 362 17.07 10.82 -18.33
N LYS A 363 17.16 9.49 -18.12
CA LYS A 363 17.97 8.61 -18.96
C LYS A 363 17.31 8.44 -20.34
N ASP A 364 18.13 8.12 -21.33
CA ASP A 364 17.66 7.87 -22.70
C ASP A 364 16.65 6.73 -22.76
N ALA A 365 15.71 6.83 -23.70
CA ALA A 365 14.76 5.77 -23.97
C ALA A 365 15.47 4.51 -24.45
N ARG A 366 15.03 3.36 -23.94
CA ARG A 366 15.51 2.03 -24.34
C ARG A 366 14.48 1.39 -25.27
N TYR A 367 14.95 0.67 -26.27
CA TYR A 367 14.11 -0.05 -27.23
C TYR A 367 14.29 -1.54 -27.05
N GLY A 368 13.17 -2.26 -26.89
CA GLY A 368 13.12 -3.72 -26.86
C GLY A 368 12.39 -4.24 -28.10
N LYS A 369 13.02 -5.12 -28.87
CA LYS A 369 12.41 -5.75 -30.04
C LYS A 369 11.66 -7.01 -29.64
N VAL A 370 10.37 -7.06 -29.95
CA VAL A 370 9.50 -8.24 -29.77
C VAL A 370 9.41 -8.97 -31.09
N THR A 371 9.78 -10.25 -31.12
CA THR A 371 9.78 -11.07 -32.34
C THR A 371 8.73 -12.17 -32.23
N LEU A 372 7.78 -12.18 -33.14
CA LEU A 372 6.67 -13.14 -33.23
C LEU A 372 7.12 -14.35 -34.06
N THR A 373 7.88 -15.24 -33.42
CA THR A 373 8.45 -16.43 -34.09
C THR A 373 7.34 -17.33 -34.65
N GLY A 374 7.43 -17.67 -35.93
CA GLY A 374 6.46 -18.54 -36.59
C GLY A 374 5.16 -17.83 -37.04
N LEU A 375 5.08 -16.50 -36.92
CA LEU A 375 3.95 -15.75 -37.50
C LEU A 375 3.95 -15.99 -39.03
N PRO A 376 2.83 -16.43 -39.63
CA PRO A 376 2.73 -16.65 -41.05
C PRO A 376 2.94 -15.35 -41.85
N GLU A 377 3.70 -15.42 -42.95
CA GLU A 377 3.77 -14.32 -43.92
C GLU A 377 2.40 -14.12 -44.56
N ARG A 378 1.89 -12.91 -44.53
CA ARG A 378 0.60 -12.52 -45.08
C ARG A 378 0.74 -11.34 -46.02
N LYS A 379 -0.09 -11.27 -47.06
CA LYS A 379 -0.21 -10.14 -47.97
C LYS A 379 -1.05 -9.00 -47.38
N THR A 380 -1.76 -9.26 -46.32
CA THR A 380 -2.60 -8.32 -45.56
C THR A 380 -2.00 -8.05 -44.20
N PRO A 381 -2.25 -6.90 -43.58
CA PRO A 381 -1.85 -6.64 -42.22
C PRO A 381 -2.37 -7.74 -41.28
N THR A 382 -1.59 -8.06 -40.25
CA THR A 382 -1.99 -9.03 -39.22
C THR A 382 -2.55 -8.27 -38.02
N ARG A 383 -3.80 -8.57 -37.63
CA ARG A 383 -4.39 -8.03 -36.41
C ARG A 383 -3.86 -8.81 -35.21
N LEU A 384 -3.27 -8.09 -34.27
CA LEU A 384 -2.69 -8.63 -33.04
C LEU A 384 -3.46 -8.09 -31.83
N TYR A 385 -3.81 -8.97 -30.92
CA TYR A 385 -4.20 -8.58 -29.57
C TYR A 385 -2.94 -8.49 -28.71
N ILE A 386 -2.80 -7.40 -27.98
CA ILE A 386 -1.68 -7.14 -27.09
C ILE A 386 -2.23 -6.90 -25.68
N GLU A 387 -1.73 -7.65 -24.74
CA GLU A 387 -1.93 -7.40 -23.31
C GLU A 387 -0.55 -7.19 -22.65
N ILE A 388 -0.39 -6.10 -21.93
CA ILE A 388 0.79 -5.82 -21.13
C ILE A 388 0.39 -5.64 -19.68
N SER A 389 1.18 -6.20 -18.77
CA SER A 389 0.96 -6.08 -17.33
C SER A 389 2.28 -6.19 -16.58
N MET A 390 2.32 -5.61 -15.39
CA MET A 390 3.40 -5.88 -14.44
C MET A 390 3.09 -7.15 -13.65
N THR A 391 4.10 -7.99 -13.43
CA THR A 391 4.01 -9.18 -12.58
C THR A 391 4.84 -9.05 -11.30
N GLY A 392 5.57 -7.96 -11.14
CA GLY A 392 6.36 -7.57 -9.99
C GLY A 392 6.85 -6.15 -10.16
N GLU A 393 7.58 -5.61 -9.18
CA GLU A 393 8.02 -4.20 -9.15
C GLU A 393 8.79 -3.76 -10.40
N ASN A 394 9.60 -4.67 -10.97
CA ASN A 394 10.42 -4.40 -12.15
C ASN A 394 10.20 -5.42 -13.28
N LYS A 395 9.15 -6.25 -13.20
CA LYS A 395 8.89 -7.33 -14.14
C LYS A 395 7.66 -7.04 -14.99
N VAL A 396 7.87 -6.96 -16.29
CA VAL A 396 6.81 -6.76 -17.28
C VAL A 396 6.53 -8.07 -18.01
N ARG A 397 5.26 -8.38 -18.16
CA ARG A 397 4.77 -9.45 -19.01
C ARG A 397 4.01 -8.85 -20.19
N LEU A 398 4.44 -9.18 -21.39
CA LEU A 398 3.77 -8.86 -22.64
C LEU A 398 3.19 -10.14 -23.23
N TYR A 399 1.89 -10.17 -23.46
CA TYR A 399 1.19 -11.24 -24.17
C TYR A 399 0.70 -10.73 -25.51
N VAL A 400 0.91 -11.52 -26.55
CA VAL A 400 0.50 -11.19 -27.93
C VAL A 400 -0.24 -12.39 -28.51
N GLU A 401 -1.37 -12.16 -29.19
CA GLU A 401 -2.15 -13.19 -29.86
C GLU A 401 -2.46 -12.78 -31.31
N ASP A 402 -2.25 -13.71 -32.25
CA ASP A 402 -2.64 -13.56 -33.65
C ASP A 402 -4.15 -13.70 -33.83
N LEU A 403 -4.84 -12.62 -34.14
CA LEU A 403 -6.28 -12.61 -34.43
C LEU A 403 -6.60 -12.78 -35.93
N GLY A 404 -5.58 -12.79 -36.79
CA GLY A 404 -5.77 -12.82 -38.26
C GLY A 404 -6.44 -11.56 -38.81
N PHE A 405 -7.06 -11.68 -39.99
CA PHE A 405 -7.80 -10.59 -40.66
C PHE A 405 -9.09 -11.13 -41.29
N GLY A 406 -9.93 -11.76 -40.48
CA GLY A 406 -11.19 -12.39 -40.90
C GLY A 406 -10.97 -13.51 -41.91
N GLU A 407 -11.87 -13.63 -42.88
CA GLU A 407 -11.81 -14.66 -43.95
C GLU A 407 -10.66 -14.46 -44.91
N LEU A 408 -10.18 -13.21 -45.08
CA LEU A 408 -9.09 -12.86 -45.98
C LEU A 408 -7.73 -13.40 -45.54
N SER A 409 -7.54 -13.52 -44.22
CA SER A 409 -6.32 -14.03 -43.60
C SER A 409 -6.65 -14.62 -42.23
N PRO A 410 -7.06 -15.88 -42.16
CA PRO A 410 -7.44 -16.50 -40.89
C PRO A 410 -6.34 -16.47 -39.85
N SER A 411 -6.73 -16.41 -38.56
CA SER A 411 -5.81 -16.51 -37.47
C SER A 411 -5.01 -17.81 -37.50
N GLY A 412 -3.72 -17.74 -37.22
CA GLY A 412 -2.87 -18.91 -36.97
C GLY A 412 -3.01 -19.45 -35.54
N TYR A 413 -3.85 -18.80 -34.67
CA TYR A 413 -4.03 -19.13 -33.25
C TYR A 413 -2.73 -19.13 -32.44
N GLN A 414 -1.71 -18.41 -32.94
CA GLN A 414 -0.42 -18.33 -32.28
C GLN A 414 -0.45 -17.32 -31.16
N LYS A 415 0.29 -17.63 -30.09
CA LYS A 415 0.39 -16.83 -28.86
C LYS A 415 1.85 -16.74 -28.45
N TRP A 416 2.26 -15.54 -28.04
CA TRP A 416 3.61 -15.27 -27.55
C TRP A 416 3.53 -14.61 -26.17
N THR A 417 4.49 -14.94 -25.35
CA THR A 417 4.66 -14.28 -24.05
C THR A 417 6.11 -13.91 -23.89
N GLU A 418 6.36 -12.64 -23.71
CA GLU A 418 7.68 -12.09 -23.42
C GLU A 418 7.68 -11.52 -21.98
N ASN A 419 8.77 -11.75 -21.26
CA ASN A 419 8.99 -11.15 -19.96
C ASN A 419 10.30 -10.38 -20.03
N PHE A 420 10.27 -9.15 -19.52
CA PHE A 420 11.46 -8.30 -19.48
C PHE A 420 11.47 -7.43 -18.22
N GLU A 421 12.65 -6.93 -17.87
CA GLU A 421 12.85 -6.05 -16.70
C GLU A 421 12.99 -4.60 -17.15
N ILE A 422 12.51 -3.68 -16.28
CA ILE A 422 12.49 -2.23 -16.52
C ILE A 422 13.79 -1.58 -16.02
#